data_6fa491ed03a09abbb25a61c6e09f349f
#
_entry.id   6fa491ed03a09abbb25a61c6e09f349f
#
_cell.length_a   1.000
_cell.length_b   1.000
_cell.length_c   1.000
_cell.angle_alpha   90.00
_cell.angle_beta   90.00
_cell.angle_gamma   90.00
#
_symmetry.space_group_name_H-M   'P 1'
#
loop_
_entity.id
_entity.type
_entity.pdbx_description
1 polymer ?
#
loop_
_entity_poly.entity_id
_entity_poly.type
_entity_poly.pdbx_seq_one_letter_code
_entity_poly.pdbx_strand_id
1 'polypeptide(L)'
;MAKTTKQQIRVLMADDHAIFREGLRKLLDGDDEITIVGEASNGNDCIKMLTKLKPDILLLDLRMPDKDGLAVLEEVNFDQLPTRVVVLTAAEDDRDVVRAMRLGARGVVLKQSATELLVRSIHKVHGGEIWLDNHMTAEVMKAFSKSSDGGPRREKPLLSDREKEIVQLVAQGFRNKEIGEKLFISEQTVKNHLHNIFDKLGVSDRLELALYAIHHRLIDQA
;
A
#
# COMPACT_ATOMS: atom_id res chain seq x y z
N MET A 1 -20.53 -23.53 -22.30
CA MET A 1 -19.56 -23.29 -21.22
C MET A 1 -19.57 -21.80 -20.90
N ALA A 2 -20.14 -21.41 -19.77
CA ALA A 2 -20.16 -20.00 -19.35
C ALA A 2 -18.71 -19.55 -19.05
N LYS A 3 -18.21 -18.58 -19.81
CA LYS A 3 -16.98 -17.86 -19.43
C LYS A 3 -17.25 -17.17 -18.10
N THR A 4 -16.66 -17.66 -17.03
CA THR A 4 -16.59 -16.92 -15.77
C THR A 4 -15.85 -15.63 -16.09
N THR A 5 -16.55 -14.52 -16.11
CA THR A 5 -15.95 -13.19 -16.32
C THR A 5 -15.06 -12.93 -15.09
N LYS A 6 -13.75 -13.16 -15.23
CA LYS A 6 -12.78 -12.86 -14.19
C LYS A 6 -12.84 -11.35 -14.01
N GLN A 7 -13.08 -10.89 -12.79
CA GLN A 7 -13.17 -9.46 -12.50
C GLN A 7 -11.81 -8.82 -12.74
N GLN A 8 -11.73 -7.90 -13.69
CA GLN A 8 -10.48 -7.21 -14.04
C GLN A 8 -10.08 -6.22 -12.95
N ILE A 9 -8.79 -6.11 -12.70
CA ILE A 9 -8.18 -5.11 -11.81
C ILE A 9 -8.27 -3.74 -12.50
N ARG A 10 -9.03 -2.84 -11.92
CA ARG A 10 -9.26 -1.49 -12.45
C ARG A 10 -8.16 -0.54 -12.01
N VAL A 11 -7.34 -0.07 -12.93
CA VAL A 11 -6.15 0.75 -12.67
C VAL A 11 -6.37 2.20 -13.11
N LEU A 12 -6.13 3.16 -12.21
CA LEU A 12 -5.95 4.57 -12.52
C LEU A 12 -4.46 4.89 -12.54
N MET A 13 -3.98 5.58 -13.57
CA MET A 13 -2.60 6.05 -13.67
C MET A 13 -2.53 7.56 -13.43
N ALA A 14 -1.59 8.00 -12.60
CA ALA A 14 -1.30 9.42 -12.35
C ALA A 14 0.20 9.66 -12.50
N ASP A 15 0.60 10.31 -13.58
CA ASP A 15 1.98 10.65 -13.94
C ASP A 15 1.94 11.83 -14.91
N ASP A 16 2.83 12.80 -14.81
CA ASP A 16 2.83 13.96 -15.69
C ASP A 16 3.54 13.69 -17.05
N HIS A 17 4.34 12.62 -17.15
CA HIS A 17 5.08 12.26 -18.35
C HIS A 17 4.20 11.47 -19.34
N ALA A 18 3.69 12.11 -20.39
CA ALA A 18 2.79 11.48 -21.36
C ALA A 18 3.39 10.23 -22.03
N ILE A 19 4.68 10.25 -22.39
CA ILE A 19 5.38 9.11 -23.01
C ILE A 19 5.43 7.93 -22.05
N PHE A 20 5.66 8.18 -20.77
CA PHE A 20 5.70 7.13 -19.75
C PHE A 20 4.30 6.49 -19.57
N ARG A 21 3.24 7.31 -19.50
CA ARG A 21 1.87 6.79 -19.42
C ARG A 21 1.49 5.94 -20.63
N GLU A 22 1.88 6.37 -21.85
CA GLU A 22 1.63 5.59 -23.07
C GLU A 22 2.40 4.25 -23.05
N GLY A 23 3.63 4.25 -22.55
CA GLY A 23 4.41 3.04 -22.33
C GLY A 23 3.74 2.09 -21.34
N LEU A 24 3.28 2.62 -20.19
CA LEU A 24 2.55 1.84 -19.18
C LEU A 24 1.25 1.26 -19.74
N ARG A 25 0.51 2.03 -20.55
CA ARG A 25 -0.71 1.56 -21.20
C ARG A 25 -0.43 0.34 -22.08
N LYS A 26 0.52 0.43 -22.99
CA LYS A 26 0.89 -0.69 -23.88
C LYS A 26 1.33 -1.93 -23.10
N LEU A 27 1.98 -1.73 -21.98
CA LEU A 27 2.45 -2.77 -21.11
C LEU A 27 1.29 -3.46 -20.38
N LEU A 28 0.39 -2.69 -19.81
CA LEU A 28 -0.74 -3.21 -19.03
C LEU A 28 -1.83 -3.80 -19.93
N ASP A 29 -2.00 -3.30 -21.15
CA ASP A 29 -2.91 -3.88 -22.16
C ASP A 29 -2.50 -5.33 -22.57
N GLY A 30 -1.28 -5.74 -22.25
CA GLY A 30 -0.81 -7.13 -22.43
C GLY A 30 -1.29 -8.12 -21.36
N ASP A 31 -1.94 -7.65 -20.30
CA ASP A 31 -2.48 -8.49 -19.23
C ASP A 31 -4.01 -8.45 -19.23
N ASP A 32 -4.65 -9.57 -19.56
CA ASP A 32 -6.11 -9.70 -19.67
C ASP A 32 -6.85 -9.45 -18.33
N GLU A 33 -6.14 -9.47 -17.20
CA GLU A 33 -6.70 -9.25 -15.86
C GLU A 33 -6.66 -7.79 -15.44
N ILE A 34 -5.98 -6.91 -16.19
CA ILE A 34 -5.84 -5.49 -15.86
C ILE A 34 -6.62 -4.65 -16.87
N THR A 35 -7.28 -3.60 -16.38
CA THR A 35 -7.91 -2.59 -17.24
C THR A 35 -7.62 -1.19 -16.74
N ILE A 36 -7.15 -0.31 -17.63
CA ILE A 36 -6.91 1.09 -17.32
C ILE A 36 -8.23 1.83 -17.41
N VAL A 37 -8.69 2.38 -16.30
CA VAL A 37 -9.98 3.09 -16.21
C VAL A 37 -9.84 4.61 -16.28
N GLY A 38 -8.62 5.13 -16.17
CA GLY A 38 -8.37 6.56 -16.29
C GLY A 38 -6.88 6.91 -16.24
N GLU A 39 -6.58 8.13 -16.67
CA GLU A 39 -5.25 8.73 -16.61
C GLU A 39 -5.34 10.17 -16.12
N ALA A 40 -4.45 10.54 -15.21
CA ALA A 40 -4.29 11.90 -14.71
C ALA A 40 -2.85 12.38 -14.96
N SER A 41 -2.68 13.66 -15.24
CA SER A 41 -1.36 14.29 -15.44
C SER A 41 -0.94 15.20 -14.29
N ASN A 42 -1.74 15.28 -13.23
CA ASN A 42 -1.49 16.06 -12.01
C ASN A 42 -2.34 15.53 -10.86
N GLY A 43 -2.00 15.92 -9.64
CA GLY A 43 -2.66 15.42 -8.43
C GLY A 43 -4.13 15.86 -8.30
N ASN A 44 -4.49 17.06 -8.79
CA ASN A 44 -5.87 17.54 -8.70
C ASN A 44 -6.83 16.70 -9.54
N ASP A 45 -6.42 16.34 -10.77
CA ASP A 45 -7.22 15.48 -11.64
C ASP A 45 -7.22 14.03 -11.16
N CYS A 46 -6.10 13.57 -10.58
CA CYS A 46 -6.03 12.28 -9.90
C CYS A 46 -7.10 12.15 -8.80
N ILE A 47 -7.23 13.12 -7.89
CA ILE A 47 -8.21 13.12 -6.80
C ILE A 47 -9.65 13.10 -7.33
N LYS A 48 -9.97 13.91 -8.36
CA LYS A 48 -11.28 13.90 -9.00
C LYS A 48 -11.63 12.54 -9.58
N MET A 49 -10.66 11.93 -10.29
CA MET A 49 -10.84 10.61 -10.90
C MET A 49 -10.94 9.50 -9.87
N LEU A 50 -10.17 9.52 -8.80
CA LEU A 50 -10.28 8.58 -7.68
C LEU A 50 -11.70 8.52 -7.13
N THR A 51 -12.29 9.68 -6.85
CA THR A 51 -13.65 9.79 -6.30
C THR A 51 -14.69 9.27 -7.28
N LYS A 52 -14.53 9.58 -8.57
CA LYS A 52 -15.49 9.23 -9.63
C LYS A 52 -15.40 7.77 -10.05
N LEU A 53 -14.19 7.27 -10.26
CA LEU A 53 -13.94 5.96 -10.87
C LEU A 53 -13.81 4.85 -9.83
N LYS A 54 -13.38 5.16 -8.62
CA LYS A 54 -13.12 4.19 -7.54
C LYS A 54 -12.33 2.98 -8.05
N PRO A 55 -11.10 3.20 -8.56
CA PRO A 55 -10.28 2.12 -9.09
C PRO A 55 -9.84 1.17 -7.98
N ASP A 56 -9.40 -0.04 -8.34
CA ASP A 56 -8.82 -0.99 -7.39
C ASP A 56 -7.37 -0.61 -7.07
N ILE A 57 -6.63 -0.16 -8.09
CA ILE A 57 -5.24 0.27 -7.98
C ILE A 57 -5.07 1.69 -8.50
N LEU A 58 -4.33 2.50 -7.77
CA LEU A 58 -3.76 3.76 -8.24
C LEU A 58 -2.26 3.58 -8.44
N LEU A 59 -1.77 3.73 -9.68
CA LEU A 59 -0.36 3.95 -9.97
C LEU A 59 -0.09 5.44 -9.85
N LEU A 60 0.75 5.84 -8.91
CA LEU A 60 0.94 7.24 -8.53
C LEU A 60 2.41 7.65 -8.63
N ASP A 61 2.70 8.57 -9.56
CA ASP A 61 3.98 9.28 -9.53
C ASP A 61 4.02 10.24 -8.34
N LEU A 62 5.15 10.27 -7.65
CA LEU A 62 5.38 11.24 -6.56
C LEU A 62 5.69 12.64 -7.09
N ARG A 63 6.22 12.77 -8.30
CA ARG A 63 6.62 14.05 -8.87
C ARG A 63 5.66 14.46 -10.00
N MET A 64 4.70 15.29 -9.66
CA MET A 64 3.73 15.86 -10.61
C MET A 64 3.62 17.38 -10.39
N PRO A 65 3.28 18.16 -11.45
CA PRO A 65 3.04 19.59 -11.30
C PRO A 65 1.77 19.87 -10.49
N ASP A 66 1.65 21.09 -10.00
CA ASP A 66 0.54 21.66 -9.23
C ASP A 66 0.33 20.98 -7.86
N LYS A 67 0.03 19.71 -7.86
CA LYS A 67 -0.12 18.87 -6.67
C LYS A 67 0.63 17.57 -6.88
N ASP A 68 1.64 17.33 -6.08
CA ASP A 68 2.49 16.14 -6.13
C ASP A 68 1.79 14.89 -5.55
N GLY A 69 2.42 13.73 -5.75
CA GLY A 69 1.83 12.45 -5.29
C GLY A 69 1.75 12.33 -3.77
N LEU A 70 2.68 12.95 -3.01
CA LEU A 70 2.62 12.95 -1.55
C LEU A 70 1.42 13.76 -1.06
N ALA A 71 1.15 14.91 -1.66
CA ALA A 71 -0.02 15.73 -1.34
C ALA A 71 -1.34 14.99 -1.68
N VAL A 72 -1.36 14.19 -2.75
CA VAL A 72 -2.51 13.31 -3.05
C VAL A 72 -2.72 12.29 -1.92
N LEU A 73 -1.65 11.65 -1.45
CA LEU A 73 -1.71 10.67 -0.37
C LEU A 73 -2.16 11.28 0.97
N GLU A 74 -1.79 12.53 1.25
CA GLU A 74 -2.20 13.26 2.47
C GLU A 74 -3.65 13.70 2.44
N GLU A 75 -4.15 14.15 1.28
CA GLU A 75 -5.51 14.69 1.15
C GLU A 75 -6.58 13.61 1.07
N VAL A 76 -6.25 12.46 0.45
CA VAL A 76 -7.21 11.38 0.19
C VAL A 76 -7.24 10.38 1.34
N ASN A 77 -8.41 10.19 1.93
CA ASN A 77 -8.61 9.12 2.91
C ASN A 77 -8.81 7.77 2.19
N PHE A 78 -7.72 7.06 1.96
CA PHE A 78 -7.74 5.75 1.29
C PHE A 78 -8.44 4.65 2.08
N ASP A 79 -8.65 4.79 3.38
CA ASP A 79 -9.43 3.83 4.18
C ASP A 79 -10.91 3.79 3.76
N GLN A 80 -11.41 4.86 3.15
CA GLN A 80 -12.78 4.97 2.65
C GLN A 80 -12.95 4.56 1.18
N LEU A 81 -11.85 4.26 0.49
CA LEU A 81 -11.85 3.90 -0.93
C LEU A 81 -11.45 2.42 -1.11
N PRO A 82 -11.94 1.73 -2.14
CA PRO A 82 -11.45 0.40 -2.49
C PRO A 82 -10.00 0.42 -3.00
N THR A 83 -9.48 1.60 -3.33
CA THR A 83 -8.21 1.82 -4.03
C THR A 83 -7.00 1.53 -3.15
N ARG A 84 -6.05 0.76 -3.64
CA ARG A 84 -4.71 0.61 -3.07
C ARG A 84 -3.70 1.33 -3.94
N VAL A 85 -2.67 1.91 -3.33
CA VAL A 85 -1.71 2.77 -4.05
C VAL A 85 -0.40 2.04 -4.25
N VAL A 86 0.07 2.03 -5.50
CA VAL A 86 1.43 1.68 -5.90
C VAL A 86 2.12 2.95 -6.37
N VAL A 87 3.15 3.34 -5.68
CA VAL A 87 3.96 4.51 -6.02
C VAL A 87 4.93 4.17 -7.13
N LEU A 88 5.02 5.05 -8.12
CA LEU A 88 6.04 5.03 -9.18
C LEU A 88 7.07 6.13 -8.87
N THR A 89 8.35 5.79 -8.80
CA THR A 89 9.40 6.76 -8.47
C THR A 89 10.65 6.55 -9.32
N ALA A 90 11.39 7.63 -9.56
CA ALA A 90 12.70 7.60 -10.22
C ALA A 90 13.86 7.23 -9.26
N ALA A 91 13.60 6.89 -8.00
CA ALA A 91 14.59 6.51 -6.98
C ALA A 91 15.47 7.66 -6.44
N GLU A 92 14.99 8.90 -6.47
CA GLU A 92 15.83 10.04 -6.10
C GLU A 92 15.86 10.34 -4.59
N ASP A 93 14.87 9.91 -3.80
CA ASP A 93 14.85 10.15 -2.34
C ASP A 93 14.08 9.05 -1.57
N ASP A 94 14.83 8.24 -0.83
CA ASP A 94 14.27 7.19 0.04
C ASP A 94 13.30 7.76 1.10
N ARG A 95 13.45 9.04 1.49
CA ARG A 95 12.57 9.70 2.45
C ARG A 95 11.15 9.89 1.91
N ASP A 96 11.01 10.21 0.61
CA ASP A 96 9.70 10.34 -0.03
C ASP A 96 9.00 8.99 -0.11
N VAL A 97 9.75 7.92 -0.36
CA VAL A 97 9.22 6.55 -0.34
C VAL A 97 8.72 6.18 1.06
N VAL A 98 9.53 6.40 2.09
CA VAL A 98 9.13 6.14 3.49
C VAL A 98 7.88 6.94 3.86
N ARG A 99 7.81 8.22 3.46
CA ARG A 99 6.64 9.09 3.70
C ARG A 99 5.41 8.57 2.98
N ALA A 100 5.53 8.21 1.70
CA ALA A 100 4.43 7.65 0.92
C ALA A 100 3.87 6.36 1.55
N MET A 101 4.76 5.48 2.01
CA MET A 101 4.36 4.25 2.70
C MET A 101 3.64 4.54 4.03
N ARG A 102 4.09 5.52 4.81
CA ARG A 102 3.40 5.98 6.04
C ARG A 102 2.02 6.55 5.75
N LEU A 103 1.86 7.23 4.62
CA LEU A 103 0.59 7.79 4.15
C LEU A 103 -0.35 6.74 3.55
N GLY A 104 0.04 5.46 3.54
CA GLY A 104 -0.84 4.36 3.16
C GLY A 104 -0.58 3.75 1.79
N ALA A 105 0.50 4.13 1.10
CA ALA A 105 0.92 3.39 -0.09
C ALA A 105 1.19 1.92 0.26
N ARG A 106 0.88 1.02 -0.67
CA ARG A 106 1.01 -0.44 -0.49
C ARG A 106 2.10 -1.05 -1.34
N GLY A 107 2.62 -0.29 -2.28
CA GLY A 107 3.73 -0.74 -3.11
C GLY A 107 4.56 0.43 -3.60
N VAL A 108 5.82 0.14 -3.91
CA VAL A 108 6.74 1.06 -4.56
C VAL A 108 7.44 0.33 -5.69
N VAL A 109 7.45 0.95 -6.86
CA VAL A 109 8.11 0.44 -8.07
C VAL A 109 8.96 1.56 -8.67
N LEU A 110 10.21 1.26 -8.99
CA LEU A 110 11.06 2.20 -9.70
C LEU A 110 10.62 2.32 -11.16
N LYS A 111 10.48 3.54 -11.69
CA LYS A 111 10.12 3.80 -13.10
C LYS A 111 11.05 3.09 -14.11
N GLN A 112 12.28 2.84 -13.71
CA GLN A 112 13.29 2.10 -14.50
C GLN A 112 13.24 0.57 -14.30
N SER A 113 12.36 0.06 -13.43
CA SER A 113 12.24 -1.37 -13.19
C SER A 113 11.67 -2.09 -14.41
N ALA A 114 12.00 -3.39 -14.50
CA ALA A 114 11.45 -4.22 -15.56
C ALA A 114 9.92 -4.26 -15.53
N THR A 115 9.34 -4.23 -16.70
CA THR A 115 7.90 -4.30 -16.97
C THR A 115 7.15 -5.34 -16.13
N GLU A 116 7.75 -6.54 -16.04
CA GLU A 116 7.18 -7.66 -15.29
C GLU A 116 7.04 -7.39 -13.80
N LEU A 117 7.94 -6.57 -13.23
CA LEU A 117 7.87 -6.22 -11.80
C LEU A 117 6.66 -5.31 -11.52
N LEU A 118 6.32 -4.41 -12.45
CA LEU A 118 5.14 -3.56 -12.28
C LEU A 118 3.85 -4.37 -12.33
N VAL A 119 3.69 -5.25 -13.31
CA VAL A 119 2.51 -6.12 -13.42
C VAL A 119 2.37 -6.98 -12.16
N ARG A 120 3.46 -7.61 -11.72
CA ARG A 120 3.46 -8.39 -10.47
C ARG A 120 3.10 -7.54 -9.25
N SER A 121 3.61 -6.32 -9.16
CA SER A 121 3.28 -5.41 -8.05
C SER A 121 1.79 -5.08 -8.01
N ILE A 122 1.14 -4.85 -9.16
CA ILE A 122 -0.28 -4.60 -9.26
C ILE A 122 -1.08 -5.80 -8.72
N HIS A 123 -0.77 -7.02 -9.18
CA HIS A 123 -1.45 -8.23 -8.71
C HIS A 123 -1.25 -8.46 -7.21
N LYS A 124 -0.01 -8.32 -6.71
CA LYS A 124 0.32 -8.50 -5.30
C LYS A 124 -0.38 -7.48 -4.41
N VAL A 125 -0.31 -6.20 -4.78
CA VAL A 125 -0.97 -5.13 -4.04
C VAL A 125 -2.49 -5.26 -4.12
N HIS A 126 -3.05 -5.65 -5.26
CA HIS A 126 -4.47 -5.96 -5.37
C HIS A 126 -4.88 -7.14 -4.48
N GLY A 127 -4.03 -8.16 -4.34
CA GLY A 127 -4.20 -9.27 -3.40
C GLY A 127 -4.07 -8.87 -1.92
N GLY A 128 -3.61 -7.65 -1.63
CA GLY A 128 -3.44 -7.12 -0.27
C GLY A 128 -2.01 -7.15 0.25
N GLU A 129 -1.07 -7.72 -0.49
CA GLU A 129 0.33 -7.76 -0.09
C GLU A 129 1.00 -6.37 -0.18
N ILE A 130 2.06 -6.17 0.59
CA ILE A 130 2.95 -5.01 0.45
C ILE A 130 4.02 -5.37 -0.58
N TRP A 131 4.29 -4.44 -1.52
CA TRP A 131 5.32 -4.61 -2.53
C TRP A 131 6.44 -3.59 -2.37
N LEU A 132 7.61 -4.07 -1.97
CA LEU A 132 8.86 -3.30 -1.89
C LEU A 132 9.99 -4.16 -2.44
N ASP A 133 10.95 -3.56 -3.12
CA ASP A 133 12.19 -4.27 -3.42
C ASP A 133 13.07 -4.44 -2.16
N ASN A 134 14.12 -5.25 -2.26
CA ASN A 134 14.98 -5.55 -1.11
C ASN A 134 15.71 -4.32 -0.57
N HIS A 135 16.10 -3.38 -1.44
CA HIS A 135 16.79 -2.15 -1.02
C HIS A 135 15.82 -1.23 -0.27
N MET A 136 14.66 -0.97 -0.83
CA MET A 136 13.63 -0.14 -0.21
C MET A 136 13.09 -0.74 1.08
N THR A 137 12.96 -2.06 1.14
CA THR A 137 12.59 -2.75 2.39
C THR A 137 13.58 -2.44 3.50
N ALA A 138 14.89 -2.50 3.21
CA ALA A 138 15.93 -2.20 4.21
C ALA A 138 15.90 -0.73 4.66
N GLU A 139 15.74 0.23 3.75
CA GLU A 139 15.68 1.66 4.09
C GLU A 139 14.40 2.02 4.84
N VAL A 140 13.26 1.49 4.44
CA VAL A 140 12.00 1.66 5.17
C VAL A 140 12.14 1.09 6.59
N MET A 141 12.67 -0.13 6.75
CA MET A 141 12.91 -0.72 8.08
C MET A 141 13.90 0.10 8.94
N LYS A 142 14.96 0.63 8.34
CA LYS A 142 15.93 1.48 9.04
C LYS A 142 15.33 2.83 9.49
N ALA A 143 14.46 3.42 8.66
CA ALA A 143 13.76 4.65 9.02
C ALA A 143 12.80 4.44 10.19
N PHE A 144 12.19 3.26 10.29
CA PHE A 144 11.31 2.90 11.40
C PHE A 144 12.08 2.51 12.67
N SER A 145 13.22 1.82 12.54
CA SER A 145 14.06 1.47 13.70
C SER A 145 14.58 2.69 14.46
N LYS A 146 14.85 3.79 13.74
CA LYS A 146 15.31 5.05 14.34
C LYS A 146 14.21 5.76 15.14
N SER A 147 12.95 5.50 14.85
CA SER A 147 11.81 6.08 15.59
C SER A 147 11.54 5.38 16.93
N SER A 148 12.09 4.18 17.13
CA SER A 148 11.89 3.35 18.33
C SER A 148 13.08 3.39 19.33
N ASP A 149 14.09 4.23 19.10
CA ASP A 149 15.30 4.31 19.95
C ASP A 149 15.11 5.34 21.06
N GLY A 150 14.31 5.00 22.09
CA GLY A 150 14.02 5.91 23.20
C GLY A 150 13.44 5.24 24.46
N GLY A 151 13.83 4.01 24.81
CA GLY A 151 13.42 3.44 26.10
C GLY A 151 14.13 2.13 26.45
N PRO A 152 14.36 1.83 27.77
CA PRO A 152 14.95 0.58 28.17
C PRO A 152 14.09 -0.58 27.65
N ARG A 153 14.72 -1.65 27.14
CA ARG A 153 14.09 -2.92 26.75
C ARG A 153 13.25 -3.47 27.91
N ARG A 154 12.01 -3.01 28.02
CA ARG A 154 11.00 -3.72 28.80
C ARG A 154 10.64 -4.97 28.00
N GLU A 155 10.51 -6.11 28.68
CA GLU A 155 9.91 -7.31 28.07
C GLU A 155 8.61 -6.87 27.39
N LYS A 156 8.57 -7.03 26.04
CA LYS A 156 7.39 -6.59 25.28
C LYS A 156 6.19 -7.42 25.75
N PRO A 157 5.09 -6.78 26.15
CA PRO A 157 3.92 -7.50 26.60
C PRO A 157 3.44 -8.46 25.50
N LEU A 158 3.14 -9.69 25.89
CA LEU A 158 2.66 -10.72 24.97
C LEU A 158 1.33 -10.27 24.32
N LEU A 159 1.28 -10.37 22.99
CA LEU A 159 0.02 -10.19 22.28
C LEU A 159 -0.94 -11.32 22.65
N SER A 160 -2.20 -11.00 22.91
CA SER A 160 -3.27 -11.99 23.00
C SER A 160 -3.46 -12.69 21.64
N ASP A 161 -4.10 -13.86 21.65
CA ASP A 161 -4.34 -14.59 20.40
C ASP A 161 -5.16 -13.74 19.40
N ARG A 162 -6.12 -12.98 19.91
CA ARG A 162 -6.91 -12.05 19.09
C ARG A 162 -6.07 -10.92 18.46
N GLU A 163 -5.11 -10.39 19.20
CA GLU A 163 -4.18 -9.37 18.70
C GLU A 163 -3.24 -9.97 17.65
N LYS A 164 -2.79 -11.21 17.84
CA LYS A 164 -1.96 -11.92 16.83
C LYS A 164 -2.73 -12.13 15.52
N GLU A 165 -3.99 -12.57 15.59
CA GLU A 165 -4.85 -12.69 14.39
C GLU A 165 -4.97 -11.36 13.64
N ILE A 166 -5.18 -10.25 14.36
CA ILE A 166 -5.27 -8.92 13.76
C ILE A 166 -3.94 -8.52 13.13
N VAL A 167 -2.81 -8.76 13.81
CA VAL A 167 -1.46 -8.47 13.28
C VAL A 167 -1.20 -9.26 11.99
N GLN A 168 -1.57 -10.55 11.95
CA GLN A 168 -1.44 -11.37 10.73
C GLN A 168 -2.27 -10.81 9.57
N LEU A 169 -3.52 -10.43 9.81
CA LEU A 169 -4.38 -9.85 8.78
C LEU A 169 -3.89 -8.46 8.32
N VAL A 170 -3.32 -7.67 9.23
CA VAL A 170 -2.67 -6.40 8.87
C VAL A 170 -1.47 -6.64 7.95
N ALA A 171 -0.64 -7.60 8.26
CA ALA A 171 0.54 -7.94 7.46
C ALA A 171 0.18 -8.54 6.09
N GLN A 172 -0.97 -9.23 6.02
CA GLN A 172 -1.59 -9.68 4.76
C GLN A 172 -2.29 -8.53 3.99
N GLY A 173 -2.28 -7.29 4.51
CA GLY A 173 -2.80 -6.10 3.85
C GLY A 173 -4.31 -5.88 3.94
N PHE A 174 -5.05 -6.67 4.75
CA PHE A 174 -6.50 -6.47 4.94
C PHE A 174 -6.79 -5.14 5.63
N ARG A 175 -7.79 -4.39 5.17
CA ARG A 175 -8.27 -3.14 5.79
C ARG A 175 -9.06 -3.42 7.07
N ASN A 176 -9.23 -2.42 7.92
CA ASN A 176 -9.95 -2.57 9.18
C ASN A 176 -11.37 -3.14 9.01
N LYS A 177 -12.09 -2.71 7.97
CA LYS A 177 -13.40 -3.25 7.62
C LYS A 177 -13.33 -4.73 7.26
N GLU A 178 -12.40 -5.11 6.39
CA GLU A 178 -12.20 -6.50 5.96
C GLU A 178 -11.75 -7.40 7.12
N ILE A 179 -10.90 -6.89 8.02
CA ILE A 179 -10.51 -7.56 9.27
C ILE A 179 -11.74 -7.76 10.15
N GLY A 180 -12.58 -6.73 10.29
CA GLY A 180 -13.82 -6.80 11.06
C GLY A 180 -14.74 -7.89 10.54
N GLU A 181 -14.94 -7.95 9.22
CA GLU A 181 -15.76 -8.98 8.56
C GLU A 181 -15.20 -10.39 8.78
N LYS A 182 -13.86 -10.57 8.59
CA LYS A 182 -13.21 -11.89 8.80
C LYS A 182 -13.26 -12.35 10.25
N LEU A 183 -13.18 -11.45 11.18
CA LEU A 183 -13.08 -11.74 12.61
C LEU A 183 -14.43 -11.61 13.35
N PHE A 184 -15.51 -11.29 12.63
CA PHE A 184 -16.86 -11.09 13.17
C PHE A 184 -16.93 -10.03 14.26
N ILE A 185 -16.21 -8.90 14.07
CA ILE A 185 -16.20 -7.72 14.97
C ILE A 185 -16.40 -6.43 14.18
N SER A 186 -16.78 -5.34 14.86
CA SER A 186 -16.93 -4.06 14.20
C SER A 186 -15.58 -3.46 13.75
N GLU A 187 -15.59 -2.63 12.69
CA GLU A 187 -14.40 -1.88 12.28
C GLU A 187 -13.85 -1.03 13.44
N GLN A 188 -14.73 -0.46 14.26
CA GLN A 188 -14.31 0.32 15.44
C GLN A 188 -13.58 -0.55 16.47
N THR A 189 -14.02 -1.79 16.64
CA THR A 189 -13.34 -2.76 17.53
C THR A 189 -11.94 -3.09 17.00
N VAL A 190 -11.79 -3.23 15.66
CA VAL A 190 -10.46 -3.42 15.04
C VAL A 190 -9.56 -2.22 15.30
N LYS A 191 -10.06 -1.00 15.15
CA LYS A 191 -9.30 0.24 15.44
C LYS A 191 -8.83 0.29 16.90
N ASN A 192 -9.68 -0.11 17.84
CA ASN A 192 -9.32 -0.17 19.26
C ASN A 192 -8.23 -1.21 19.53
N HIS A 193 -8.33 -2.40 18.92
CA HIS A 193 -7.27 -3.40 19.02
C HIS A 193 -5.94 -2.91 18.44
N LEU A 194 -5.97 -2.26 17.27
CA LEU A 194 -4.77 -1.73 16.63
C LEU A 194 -4.08 -0.68 17.51
N HIS A 195 -4.83 0.21 18.14
CA HIS A 195 -4.27 1.17 19.10
C HIS A 195 -3.53 0.47 20.23
N ASN A 196 -4.15 -0.52 20.87
CA ASN A 196 -3.52 -1.31 21.93
C ASN A 196 -2.29 -2.10 21.44
N ILE A 197 -2.34 -2.64 20.22
CA ILE A 197 -1.22 -3.37 19.60
C ILE A 197 -0.05 -2.41 19.34
N PHE A 198 -0.32 -1.21 18.83
CA PHE A 198 0.70 -0.20 18.59
C PHE A 198 1.44 0.15 19.91
N ASP A 199 0.69 0.40 20.98
CA ASP A 199 1.25 0.70 22.30
C ASP A 199 2.08 -0.48 22.85
N LYS A 200 1.58 -1.71 22.71
CA LYS A 200 2.26 -2.92 23.19
C LYS A 200 3.56 -3.21 22.45
N LEU A 201 3.57 -3.03 21.14
CA LEU A 201 4.73 -3.35 20.32
C LEU A 201 5.70 -2.16 20.19
N GLY A 202 5.25 -0.95 20.57
CA GLY A 202 6.01 0.28 20.41
C GLY A 202 6.15 0.68 18.94
N VAL A 203 5.12 0.42 18.13
CA VAL A 203 5.03 0.79 16.73
C VAL A 203 4.07 1.97 16.57
N SER A 204 4.37 2.87 15.64
CA SER A 204 3.67 4.15 15.52
C SER A 204 2.52 4.13 14.52
N ASP A 205 2.54 3.20 13.56
CA ASP A 205 1.55 3.13 12.51
C ASP A 205 1.35 1.70 11.97
N ARG A 206 0.39 1.57 11.06
CA ARG A 206 0.00 0.30 10.46
C ARG A 206 1.11 -0.35 9.63
N LEU A 207 1.91 0.46 8.92
CA LEU A 207 3.01 -0.04 8.12
C LEU A 207 4.11 -0.59 9.00
N GLU A 208 4.46 0.12 10.06
CA GLU A 208 5.44 -0.33 11.05
C GLU A 208 5.00 -1.64 11.68
N LEU A 209 3.70 -1.79 11.98
CA LEU A 209 3.14 -3.04 12.47
C LEU A 209 3.29 -4.18 11.45
N ALA A 210 2.97 -3.93 10.17
CA ALA A 210 3.10 -4.95 9.13
C ALA A 210 4.56 -5.39 8.94
N LEU A 211 5.49 -4.44 8.88
CA LEU A 211 6.93 -4.71 8.78
C LEU A 211 7.45 -5.44 10.03
N TYR A 212 6.99 -5.05 11.23
CA TYR A 212 7.29 -5.75 12.47
C TYR A 212 6.86 -7.22 12.41
N ALA A 213 5.65 -7.48 11.92
CA ALA A 213 5.11 -8.84 11.79
C ALA A 213 5.92 -9.70 10.80
N ILE A 214 6.32 -9.12 9.67
CA ILE A 214 7.17 -9.78 8.66
C ILE A 214 8.55 -10.10 9.26
N HIS A 215 9.19 -9.12 9.88
CA HIS A 215 10.54 -9.28 10.45
C HIS A 215 10.57 -10.32 11.58
N HIS A 216 9.56 -10.34 12.44
CA HIS A 216 9.48 -11.27 13.57
C HIS A 216 8.81 -12.60 13.21
N ARG A 217 8.57 -12.86 11.92
CA ARG A 217 7.93 -14.09 11.40
C ARG A 217 6.62 -14.42 12.12
N LEU A 218 5.83 -13.40 12.42
CA LEU A 218 4.50 -13.57 13.00
C LEU A 218 3.45 -13.97 11.96
N ILE A 219 3.85 -14.09 10.69
CA ILE A 219 3.02 -14.54 9.57
C ILE A 219 3.41 -15.99 9.30
N ASP A 220 2.46 -16.91 9.43
CA ASP A 220 2.64 -18.26 8.92
C ASP A 220 2.76 -18.16 7.38
N GLN A 221 3.90 -18.61 6.85
CA GLN A 221 4.08 -18.76 5.41
C GLN A 221 3.18 -19.92 4.97
N ALA A 222 2.04 -19.55 4.33
CA ALA A 222 1.21 -20.52 3.62
C ALA A 222 1.87 -20.89 2.30
#